data_9dfce8aa8830219195ab62ef29f6da53
#
_entry.id   9dfce8aa8830219195ab62ef29f6da53
#
_cell.length_a   1.000
_cell.length_b   1.000
_cell.length_c   1.000
_cell.angle_alpha   90.00
_cell.angle_beta   90.00
_cell.angle_gamma   90.00
#
_symmetry.space_group_name_H-M   'P 1'
#
loop_
_entity.id
_entity.type
_entity.pdbx_description
1 polymer ?
#
loop_
_entity_poly.entity_id
_entity_poly.type
_entity_poly.pdbx_seq_one_letter_code
_entity_poly.pdbx_strand_id
1 'polypeptide(L)'
;MQATHPIPSRIADENTALRTILEGTATATGGRFFDALVTSLARVLNTHSAWVTEYLEGTRQLRALAYWADGTLTRDFLIDIAGTPCEAVVSQSEIVHFPDHVIRLYPENPDLKAINASSYLGAPLLDREGRVIGNLAVMDTRPMPEEPRARTIFQIFAARASAELQRLRAESERREAEEKYRRIIQATDEGFLLMNREFAVTDVNRAFCRMVGAAREEIVGRTPLRFVEEEYRRFLMMNREDLFAGDFTELEGQVITTSGRKIPVLIHGNRLRDDRGAVIGSILFVTDLTQQKRSLALAGEVQKSLLPEEAPRIEGLDVAGRTLSCDEIGGDYFDFLWDRQCPQDAFSIAVGDVSGHGVEAALLMTTARAFMRMRASLCGGSAEIVTEMNRHL
;
A
#
# COMPACT_ATOMS: atom_id res chain seq x y z
N MET A 1 -22.20 15.51 72.14
CA MET A 1 -22.88 14.75 71.11
C MET A 1 -23.15 15.67 69.95
N GLN A 2 -22.28 15.72 68.98
CA GLN A 2 -22.50 16.46 67.74
C GLN A 2 -23.27 15.52 66.79
N ALA A 3 -24.47 15.95 66.42
CA ALA A 3 -25.26 15.23 65.42
C ALA A 3 -24.60 15.35 64.05
N THR A 4 -24.06 14.24 63.55
CA THR A 4 -23.67 14.11 62.15
C THR A 4 -24.93 14.11 61.29
N HIS A 5 -25.21 15.24 60.63
CA HIS A 5 -26.19 15.26 59.55
C HIS A 5 -25.69 14.33 58.39
N PRO A 6 -26.49 13.38 57.92
CA PRO A 6 -26.09 12.59 56.75
C PRO A 6 -26.00 13.52 55.54
N ILE A 7 -24.85 13.51 54.88
CA ILE A 7 -24.66 14.17 53.56
C ILE A 7 -25.64 13.49 52.59
N PRO A 8 -26.53 14.25 51.93
CA PRO A 8 -27.49 13.66 50.99
C PRO A 8 -26.72 12.99 49.85
N SER A 9 -27.05 11.74 49.57
CA SER A 9 -26.52 10.99 48.44
C SER A 9 -26.71 11.81 47.16
N ARG A 10 -25.68 12.02 46.39
CA ARG A 10 -25.72 12.76 45.12
C ARG A 10 -26.50 12.01 44.04
N ILE A 11 -26.70 10.71 44.19
CA ILE A 11 -27.44 9.84 43.26
C ILE A 11 -28.82 9.52 43.85
N ALA A 12 -29.84 10.14 43.34
CA ALA A 12 -31.22 10.02 43.85
C ALA A 12 -31.80 8.59 43.66
N ASP A 13 -31.41 7.86 42.62
CA ASP A 13 -31.77 6.46 42.38
C ASP A 13 -30.82 5.85 41.34
N GLU A 14 -30.10 4.76 41.73
CA GLU A 14 -29.10 4.07 40.88
C GLU A 14 -29.73 3.55 39.59
N ASN A 15 -30.90 3.00 39.64
CA ASN A 15 -31.63 2.48 38.48
C ASN A 15 -31.99 3.61 37.51
N THR A 16 -32.39 4.76 38.00
CA THR A 16 -32.72 5.93 37.18
C THR A 16 -31.45 6.53 36.55
N ALA A 17 -30.35 6.58 37.28
CA ALA A 17 -29.05 7.05 36.77
C ALA A 17 -28.53 6.17 35.65
N LEU A 18 -28.43 4.85 35.88
CA LEU A 18 -28.06 3.86 34.89
C LEU A 18 -28.95 3.89 33.66
N ARG A 19 -30.27 3.95 33.87
CA ARG A 19 -31.24 4.00 32.79
C ARG A 19 -31.09 5.26 31.95
N THR A 20 -30.93 6.42 32.54
CA THR A 20 -30.72 7.70 31.83
C THR A 20 -29.49 7.65 30.92
N ILE A 21 -28.35 7.10 31.41
CA ILE A 21 -27.16 7.04 30.60
C ILE A 21 -27.23 5.93 29.54
N LEU A 22 -27.84 4.79 29.87
CA LEU A 22 -28.07 3.72 28.93
C LEU A 22 -29.01 4.15 27.79
N GLU A 23 -30.13 4.81 28.10
CA GLU A 23 -31.05 5.32 27.09
C GLU A 23 -30.40 6.40 26.23
N GLY A 24 -29.67 7.32 26.83
CA GLY A 24 -28.94 8.38 26.12
C GLY A 24 -27.82 7.89 25.20
N THR A 25 -27.25 6.70 25.48
CA THR A 25 -26.13 6.12 24.69
C THR A 25 -26.54 4.90 23.86
N ALA A 26 -27.75 4.38 23.98
CA ALA A 26 -28.16 3.09 23.41
C ALA A 26 -28.09 3.05 21.87
N THR A 27 -28.48 4.13 21.22
CA THR A 27 -28.52 4.24 19.75
C THR A 27 -27.40 5.06 19.15
N ALA A 28 -26.57 5.69 19.98
CA ALA A 28 -25.45 6.52 19.54
C ALA A 28 -24.19 5.70 19.32
N THR A 29 -23.46 6.01 18.25
CA THR A 29 -22.16 5.42 17.91
C THR A 29 -21.18 6.53 17.54
N GLY A 30 -19.87 6.23 17.62
CA GLY A 30 -18.82 7.18 17.27
C GLY A 30 -18.80 8.42 18.15
N GLY A 31 -18.53 9.57 17.57
CA GLY A 31 -18.45 10.84 18.30
C GLY A 31 -19.75 11.18 19.05
N ARG A 32 -20.92 10.86 18.49
CA ARG A 32 -22.21 11.10 19.15
C ARG A 32 -22.41 10.27 20.42
N PHE A 33 -21.81 9.07 20.47
CA PHE A 33 -21.80 8.25 21.67
C PHE A 33 -21.04 8.94 22.80
N PHE A 34 -19.85 9.47 22.53
CA PHE A 34 -19.04 10.14 23.55
C PHE A 34 -19.72 11.42 24.07
N ASP A 35 -20.37 12.19 23.19
CA ASP A 35 -21.15 13.35 23.61
C ASP A 35 -22.28 13.01 24.58
N ALA A 36 -23.07 12.02 24.18
CA ALA A 36 -24.18 11.55 25.01
C ALA A 36 -23.69 11.01 26.34
N LEU A 37 -22.53 10.30 26.33
CA LEU A 37 -21.89 9.76 27.51
C LEU A 37 -21.49 10.86 28.50
N VAL A 38 -20.67 11.83 28.07
CA VAL A 38 -20.15 12.87 28.97
C VAL A 38 -21.27 13.79 29.47
N THR A 39 -22.24 14.12 28.60
CA THR A 39 -23.40 14.95 28.99
C THR A 39 -24.28 14.24 30.03
N SER A 40 -24.56 12.95 29.82
CA SER A 40 -25.36 12.15 30.76
C SER A 40 -24.62 11.94 32.08
N LEU A 41 -23.32 11.65 32.00
CA LEU A 41 -22.49 11.44 33.19
C LEU A 41 -22.39 12.69 34.06
N ALA A 42 -22.13 13.86 33.46
CA ALA A 42 -22.07 15.13 34.17
C ALA A 42 -23.41 15.44 34.85
N ARG A 43 -24.55 15.19 34.17
CA ARG A 43 -25.87 15.42 34.71
C ARG A 43 -26.21 14.47 35.88
N VAL A 44 -25.92 13.18 35.71
CA VAL A 44 -26.24 12.15 36.73
C VAL A 44 -25.40 12.32 37.98
N LEU A 45 -24.09 12.60 37.83
CA LEU A 45 -23.17 12.84 38.95
C LEU A 45 -23.23 14.29 39.47
N ASN A 46 -24.01 15.15 38.79
CA ASN A 46 -24.13 16.58 39.10
C ASN A 46 -22.75 17.25 39.27
N THR A 47 -21.87 17.04 38.26
CA THR A 47 -20.51 17.55 38.23
C THR A 47 -20.37 18.76 37.33
N HIS A 48 -19.37 19.62 37.59
CA HIS A 48 -19.07 20.79 36.77
C HIS A 48 -18.66 20.42 35.36
N SER A 49 -17.85 19.37 35.20
CA SER A 49 -17.41 18.91 33.89
C SER A 49 -17.26 17.40 33.83
N ALA A 50 -17.33 16.85 32.60
CA ALA A 50 -17.07 15.46 32.28
C ALA A 50 -16.42 15.37 30.90
N TRP A 51 -15.48 14.46 30.74
CA TRP A 51 -14.81 14.25 29.45
C TRP A 51 -14.38 12.81 29.23
N VAL A 52 -14.25 12.49 27.98
CA VAL A 52 -13.63 11.24 27.50
C VAL A 52 -12.55 11.60 26.50
N THR A 53 -11.40 10.96 26.65
CA THR A 53 -10.23 11.25 25.84
C THR A 53 -9.64 9.97 25.25
N GLU A 54 -8.89 10.14 24.19
CA GLU A 54 -7.96 9.15 23.65
C GLU A 54 -6.54 9.49 24.08
N TYR A 55 -5.78 8.51 24.54
CA TYR A 55 -4.38 8.67 24.86
C TYR A 55 -3.50 8.45 23.63
N LEU A 56 -2.65 9.44 23.35
CA LEU A 56 -1.66 9.45 22.29
C LEU A 56 -0.29 9.17 22.90
N GLU A 57 0.10 7.90 22.91
CA GLU A 57 1.32 7.42 23.60
C GLU A 57 2.59 8.13 23.10
N GLY A 58 2.74 8.32 21.79
CA GLY A 58 3.92 8.94 21.17
C GLY A 58 4.20 10.38 21.60
N THR A 59 3.16 11.15 21.94
CA THR A 59 3.29 12.54 22.41
C THR A 59 2.97 12.71 23.90
N ARG A 60 2.52 11.67 24.59
CA ARG A 60 2.01 11.69 25.96
C ARG A 60 0.89 12.72 26.17
N GLN A 61 0.00 12.83 25.19
CA GLN A 61 -1.12 13.76 25.20
C GLN A 61 -2.45 13.01 25.21
N LEU A 62 -3.49 13.69 25.66
CA LEU A 62 -4.86 13.25 25.57
C LEU A 62 -5.58 14.09 24.51
N ARG A 63 -6.20 13.42 23.52
CA ARG A 63 -7.10 14.05 22.57
C ARG A 63 -8.54 13.95 23.08
N ALA A 64 -9.20 15.08 23.29
CA ALA A 64 -10.58 15.11 23.73
C ALA A 64 -11.52 14.56 22.65
N LEU A 65 -12.16 13.41 22.92
CA LEU A 65 -13.21 12.85 22.07
C LEU A 65 -14.54 13.56 22.33
N ALA A 66 -14.82 13.90 23.58
CA ALA A 66 -15.88 14.77 24.00
C ALA A 66 -15.52 15.40 25.37
N TYR A 67 -15.78 16.67 25.53
CA TYR A 67 -15.65 17.43 26.76
C TYR A 67 -16.92 18.26 26.97
N TRP A 68 -17.58 18.04 28.09
CA TRP A 68 -18.74 18.82 28.52
C TRP A 68 -18.42 19.64 29.75
N ALA A 69 -18.72 20.93 29.73
CA ALA A 69 -18.62 21.83 30.88
C ALA A 69 -19.69 22.95 30.76
N ASP A 70 -20.39 23.24 31.83
CA ASP A 70 -21.41 24.33 31.91
C ASP A 70 -22.38 24.39 30.72
N GLY A 71 -22.86 23.24 30.27
CA GLY A 71 -23.80 23.18 29.15
C GLY A 71 -23.16 23.25 27.77
N THR A 72 -21.85 23.42 27.68
CA THR A 72 -21.11 23.50 26.43
C THR A 72 -20.36 22.19 26.14
N LEU A 73 -20.45 21.74 24.90
CA LEU A 73 -19.75 20.55 24.43
C LEU A 73 -18.63 20.94 23.46
N THR A 74 -17.39 20.50 23.74
CA THR A 74 -16.24 20.72 22.88
C THR A 74 -15.53 19.40 22.56
N ARG A 75 -14.71 19.37 21.49
CA ARG A 75 -14.02 18.18 21.00
C ARG A 75 -12.69 18.54 20.33
N ASP A 76 -11.90 17.51 20.03
CA ASP A 76 -10.72 17.55 19.15
C ASP A 76 -9.62 18.52 19.56
N PHE A 77 -9.49 18.82 20.86
CA PHE A 77 -8.34 19.54 21.41
C PHE A 77 -7.39 18.60 22.14
N LEU A 78 -6.13 18.98 22.22
CA LEU A 78 -5.08 18.22 22.87
C LEU A 78 -4.80 18.77 24.26
N ILE A 79 -4.56 17.86 25.21
CA ILE A 79 -4.21 18.16 26.61
C ILE A 79 -2.90 17.45 26.89
N ASP A 80 -1.89 18.17 27.35
CA ASP A 80 -0.69 17.56 27.93
C ASP A 80 -1.05 16.92 29.27
N ILE A 81 -0.67 15.66 29.48
CA ILE A 81 -0.98 14.96 30.73
C ILE A 81 -0.09 15.37 31.87
N ALA A 82 1.11 15.92 31.59
CA ALA A 82 2.08 16.27 32.63
C ALA A 82 1.53 17.27 33.68
N GLY A 83 1.61 16.91 34.92
CA GLY A 83 1.11 17.75 36.00
C GLY A 83 -0.42 17.88 36.07
N THR A 84 -1.15 16.91 35.54
CA THR A 84 -2.63 16.82 35.60
C THR A 84 -3.08 15.59 36.40
N PRO A 85 -4.31 15.58 36.94
CA PRO A 85 -4.90 14.39 37.55
C PRO A 85 -5.01 13.21 36.57
N CYS A 86 -5.12 13.50 35.26
CA CYS A 86 -5.18 12.47 34.19
C CYS A 86 -3.87 11.68 34.07
N GLU A 87 -2.71 12.28 34.42
CA GLU A 87 -1.43 11.59 34.44
C GLU A 87 -1.44 10.42 35.43
N ALA A 88 -2.05 10.61 36.60
CA ALA A 88 -2.17 9.55 37.59
C ALA A 88 -3.03 8.38 37.04
N VAL A 89 -4.12 8.66 36.34
CA VAL A 89 -4.99 7.64 35.72
C VAL A 89 -4.21 6.82 34.67
N VAL A 90 -3.47 7.52 33.82
CA VAL A 90 -2.70 6.86 32.73
C VAL A 90 -1.54 6.05 33.31
N SER A 91 -0.82 6.57 34.29
CA SER A 91 0.36 5.93 34.87
C SER A 91 0.03 4.73 35.76
N GLN A 92 -1.06 4.81 36.51
CA GLN A 92 -1.47 3.75 37.45
C GLN A 92 -2.34 2.68 36.76
N SER A 93 -2.97 3.03 35.60
CA SER A 93 -3.95 2.18 34.91
C SER A 93 -5.15 1.76 35.80
N GLU A 94 -5.45 2.57 36.79
CA GLU A 94 -6.52 2.36 37.77
C GLU A 94 -7.42 3.59 37.90
N ILE A 95 -8.55 3.41 38.57
CA ILE A 95 -9.44 4.52 38.90
C ILE A 95 -8.77 5.39 39.98
N VAL A 96 -8.60 6.66 39.64
CA VAL A 96 -8.08 7.69 40.53
C VAL A 96 -9.20 8.59 41.04
N HIS A 97 -9.32 8.71 42.30
CA HIS A 97 -10.29 9.58 42.96
C HIS A 97 -9.61 10.55 43.92
N PHE A 98 -9.78 11.85 43.69
CA PHE A 98 -9.41 12.93 44.58
C PHE A 98 -10.70 13.54 45.11
N PRO A 99 -11.17 13.17 46.31
CA PRO A 99 -12.49 13.58 46.84
C PRO A 99 -12.58 15.07 47.13
N ASP A 100 -11.44 15.70 47.44
CA ASP A 100 -11.36 17.14 47.73
C ASP A 100 -9.95 17.66 47.51
N HIS A 101 -9.82 18.99 47.37
CA HIS A 101 -8.54 19.72 47.33
C HIS A 101 -7.61 19.30 46.18
N VAL A 102 -8.13 18.82 45.04
CA VAL A 102 -7.32 18.39 43.89
C VAL A 102 -6.36 19.49 43.40
N ILE A 103 -6.77 20.75 43.51
CA ILE A 103 -5.94 21.90 43.11
C ILE A 103 -4.65 22.02 43.99
N ARG A 104 -4.65 21.51 45.21
CA ARG A 104 -3.47 21.51 46.07
C ARG A 104 -2.46 20.44 45.66
N LEU A 105 -2.93 19.37 45.05
CA LEU A 105 -2.08 18.28 44.54
C LEU A 105 -1.41 18.66 43.23
N TYR A 106 -2.05 19.52 42.45
CA TYR A 106 -1.58 20.00 41.14
C TYR A 106 -1.56 21.53 41.07
N PRO A 107 -0.75 22.21 41.88
CA PRO A 107 -0.78 23.66 42.10
C PRO A 107 -0.36 24.47 40.85
N GLU A 108 0.34 23.88 39.92
CA GLU A 108 0.79 24.54 38.68
C GLU A 108 -0.18 24.40 37.53
N ASN A 109 -1.23 23.58 37.66
CA ASN A 109 -2.17 23.34 36.58
C ASN A 109 -3.11 24.54 36.36
N PRO A 110 -3.07 25.24 35.23
CA PRO A 110 -3.87 26.44 34.97
C PRO A 110 -5.38 26.15 34.88
N ASP A 111 -5.73 25.01 34.32
CA ASP A 111 -7.16 24.64 34.09
C ASP A 111 -7.86 24.35 35.41
N LEU A 112 -7.19 23.70 36.38
CA LEU A 112 -7.71 23.48 37.72
C LEU A 112 -7.89 24.79 38.47
N LYS A 113 -6.97 25.73 38.27
CA LYS A 113 -7.06 27.08 38.90
C LYS A 113 -8.23 27.87 38.30
N ALA A 114 -8.40 27.82 36.96
CA ALA A 114 -9.42 28.61 36.29
C ALA A 114 -10.84 28.29 36.77
N ILE A 115 -11.14 27.04 37.11
CA ILE A 115 -12.46 26.63 37.61
C ILE A 115 -12.51 26.43 39.12
N ASN A 116 -11.41 26.66 39.84
CA ASN A 116 -11.30 26.37 41.26
C ASN A 116 -11.69 24.93 41.61
N ALA A 117 -11.09 23.96 40.92
CA ALA A 117 -11.42 22.55 41.03
C ALA A 117 -11.16 22.03 42.45
N SER A 118 -12.17 21.33 43.01
CA SER A 118 -12.08 20.72 44.36
C SER A 118 -11.88 19.20 44.24
N SER A 119 -12.64 18.54 43.39
CA SER A 119 -12.62 17.07 43.28
C SER A 119 -12.46 16.58 41.87
N TYR A 120 -11.93 15.36 41.73
CA TYR A 120 -11.71 14.67 40.44
C TYR A 120 -11.96 13.17 40.61
N LEU A 121 -12.60 12.57 39.63
CA LEU A 121 -12.74 11.13 39.51
C LEU A 121 -12.40 10.74 38.05
N GLY A 122 -11.39 9.90 37.85
CA GLY A 122 -10.96 9.42 36.53
C GLY A 122 -10.82 7.92 36.47
N ALA A 123 -11.19 7.32 35.36
CA ALA A 123 -10.99 5.90 35.06
C ALA A 123 -10.23 5.71 33.75
N PRO A 124 -9.28 4.79 33.67
CA PRO A 124 -8.62 4.46 32.43
C PRO A 124 -9.57 3.77 31.46
N LEU A 125 -9.42 4.06 30.19
CA LEU A 125 -9.99 3.26 29.11
C LEU A 125 -8.92 2.26 28.69
N LEU A 126 -9.22 0.98 28.85
CA LEU A 126 -8.25 -0.10 28.60
C LEU A 126 -8.59 -0.86 27.31
N ASP A 127 -7.56 -1.28 26.59
CA ASP A 127 -7.69 -2.24 25.51
C ASP A 127 -7.81 -3.68 26.03
N ARG A 128 -7.86 -4.66 25.13
CA ARG A 128 -7.98 -6.09 25.48
C ARG A 128 -6.73 -6.63 26.19
N GLU A 129 -5.60 -6.00 25.98
CA GLU A 129 -4.29 -6.32 26.55
C GLU A 129 -4.06 -5.59 27.88
N GLY A 130 -5.01 -4.76 28.34
CA GLY A 130 -4.92 -3.98 29.57
C GLY A 130 -4.10 -2.68 29.46
N ARG A 131 -3.75 -2.24 28.24
CA ARG A 131 -3.03 -0.98 28.04
C ARG A 131 -4.00 0.19 28.03
N VAL A 132 -3.55 1.32 28.56
CA VAL A 132 -4.37 2.55 28.58
C VAL A 132 -4.47 3.15 27.18
N ILE A 133 -5.66 3.25 26.66
CA ILE A 133 -5.99 3.87 25.37
C ILE A 133 -6.66 5.23 25.48
N GLY A 134 -7.01 5.64 26.70
CA GLY A 134 -7.67 6.91 26.98
C GLY A 134 -8.08 7.01 28.46
N ASN A 135 -8.83 8.05 28.80
CA ASN A 135 -9.50 8.13 30.08
C ASN A 135 -10.91 8.71 30.00
N LEU A 136 -11.73 8.33 30.94
CA LEU A 136 -13.01 8.96 31.26
C LEU A 136 -12.86 9.68 32.59
N ALA A 137 -13.26 10.94 32.67
CA ALA A 137 -13.14 11.67 33.92
C ALA A 137 -14.28 12.67 34.15
N VAL A 138 -14.50 13.00 35.41
CA VAL A 138 -15.37 14.08 35.87
C VAL A 138 -14.64 14.94 36.88
N MET A 139 -15.01 16.21 36.95
CA MET A 139 -14.42 17.18 37.88
C MET A 139 -15.51 18.10 38.40
N ASP A 140 -15.36 18.50 39.67
CA ASP A 140 -16.31 19.42 40.33
C ASP A 140 -15.57 20.48 41.13
N THR A 141 -16.22 21.60 41.27
CA THR A 141 -15.81 22.71 42.18
C THR A 141 -16.15 22.44 43.65
N ARG A 142 -16.91 21.39 43.94
CA ARG A 142 -17.34 20.91 45.24
C ARG A 142 -16.68 19.59 45.59
N PRO A 143 -16.48 19.25 46.89
CA PRO A 143 -16.01 17.92 47.27
C PRO A 143 -16.94 16.81 46.74
N MET A 144 -16.34 15.70 46.33
CA MET A 144 -17.02 14.48 45.84
C MET A 144 -16.62 13.31 46.75
N PRO A 145 -17.42 13.04 47.82
CA PRO A 145 -17.11 11.97 48.77
C PRO A 145 -17.09 10.61 48.06
N GLU A 146 -16.35 9.65 48.62
CA GLU A 146 -16.31 8.30 48.12
C GLU A 146 -17.68 7.61 48.28
N GLU A 147 -18.33 7.35 47.15
CA GLU A 147 -19.55 6.57 47.09
C GLU A 147 -19.27 5.29 46.24
N PRO A 148 -19.34 4.09 46.86
CA PRO A 148 -19.10 2.84 46.13
C PRO A 148 -20.00 2.69 44.88
N ARG A 149 -21.22 3.20 44.97
CA ARG A 149 -22.19 3.16 43.84
C ARG A 149 -21.76 4.04 42.68
N ALA A 150 -21.31 5.28 42.96
CA ALA A 150 -20.81 6.18 41.95
C ALA A 150 -19.59 5.58 41.22
N ARG A 151 -18.71 4.93 41.96
CA ARG A 151 -17.52 4.25 41.41
C ARG A 151 -17.93 3.10 40.49
N THR A 152 -18.90 2.27 40.86
CA THR A 152 -19.39 1.16 40.02
C THR A 152 -20.03 1.67 38.72
N ILE A 153 -20.88 2.68 38.79
CA ILE A 153 -21.47 3.34 37.63
C ILE A 153 -20.37 3.86 36.70
N PHE A 154 -19.39 4.55 37.26
CA PHE A 154 -18.28 5.11 36.50
C PHE A 154 -17.44 4.02 35.78
N GLN A 155 -17.19 2.88 36.46
CA GLN A 155 -16.52 1.73 35.85
C GLN A 155 -17.26 1.16 34.67
N ILE A 156 -18.59 1.00 34.78
CA ILE A 156 -19.42 0.47 33.67
C ILE A 156 -19.31 1.37 32.45
N PHE A 157 -19.36 2.71 32.64
CA PHE A 157 -19.26 3.65 31.54
C PHE A 157 -17.83 3.77 30.98
N ALA A 158 -16.81 3.64 31.80
CA ALA A 158 -15.42 3.54 31.34
C ALA A 158 -15.22 2.30 30.44
N ALA A 159 -15.73 1.14 30.88
CA ALA A 159 -15.66 -0.09 30.08
C ALA A 159 -16.41 0.05 28.73
N ARG A 160 -17.57 0.69 28.71
CA ARG A 160 -18.31 0.94 27.48
C ARG A 160 -17.62 1.96 26.58
N ALA A 161 -17.03 3.02 27.13
CA ALA A 161 -16.21 3.98 26.39
C ALA A 161 -14.96 3.32 25.80
N SER A 162 -14.33 2.41 26.55
CA SER A 162 -13.21 1.60 26.06
C SER A 162 -13.59 0.78 24.83
N ALA A 163 -14.70 0.06 24.91
CA ALA A 163 -15.19 -0.78 23.81
C ALA A 163 -15.49 0.06 22.55
N GLU A 164 -16.13 1.22 22.69
CA GLU A 164 -16.42 2.10 21.56
C GLU A 164 -15.15 2.74 20.98
N LEU A 165 -14.18 3.14 21.81
CA LEU A 165 -12.91 3.68 21.35
C LEU A 165 -12.10 2.62 20.59
N GLN A 166 -12.05 1.38 21.08
CA GLN A 166 -11.40 0.26 20.38
C GLN A 166 -12.04 0.00 19.02
N ARG A 167 -13.39 0.01 18.96
CA ARG A 167 -14.11 -0.15 17.70
C ARG A 167 -13.74 0.94 16.69
N LEU A 168 -13.70 2.20 17.12
CA LEU A 168 -13.35 3.33 16.26
C LEU A 168 -11.88 3.25 15.77
N ARG A 169 -10.96 2.86 16.66
CA ARG A 169 -9.54 2.66 16.27
C ARG A 169 -9.42 1.58 15.21
N ALA A 170 -10.00 0.42 15.43
CA ALA A 170 -9.97 -0.69 14.48
C ALA A 170 -10.58 -0.30 13.12
N GLU A 171 -11.67 0.46 13.13
CA GLU A 171 -12.30 0.96 11.90
C GLU A 171 -11.40 1.98 11.17
N SER A 172 -10.75 2.90 11.91
CA SER A 172 -9.79 3.87 11.33
C SER A 172 -8.57 3.17 10.75
N GLU A 173 -7.95 2.25 11.48
CA GLU A 173 -6.79 1.47 11.03
C GLU A 173 -7.11 0.65 9.77
N ARG A 174 -8.28 -0.01 9.75
CA ARG A 174 -8.73 -0.74 8.56
C ARG A 174 -8.89 0.20 7.36
N ARG A 175 -9.54 1.36 7.55
CA ARG A 175 -9.74 2.34 6.48
C ARG A 175 -8.43 2.93 5.99
N GLU A 176 -7.51 3.26 6.88
CA GLU A 176 -6.18 3.77 6.52
C GLU A 176 -5.37 2.72 5.73
N ALA A 177 -5.44 1.45 6.14
CA ALA A 177 -4.81 0.34 5.42
C ALA A 177 -5.42 0.19 4.01
N GLU A 178 -6.75 0.19 3.88
CA GLU A 178 -7.44 0.13 2.58
C GLU A 178 -7.05 1.31 1.66
N GLU A 179 -7.02 2.53 2.20
CA GLU A 179 -6.62 3.72 1.45
C GLU A 179 -5.15 3.65 1.02
N LYS A 180 -4.27 3.17 1.91
CA LYS A 180 -2.84 2.97 1.61
C LYS A 180 -2.65 1.95 0.48
N TYR A 181 -3.29 0.79 0.56
CA TYR A 181 -3.23 -0.22 -0.51
C TYR A 181 -3.75 0.33 -1.84
N ARG A 182 -4.89 1.02 -1.80
CA ARG A 182 -5.46 1.64 -3.00
C ARG A 182 -4.52 2.66 -3.62
N ARG A 183 -3.87 3.51 -2.82
CA ARG A 183 -2.88 4.50 -3.32
C ARG A 183 -1.68 3.82 -3.97
N ILE A 184 -1.14 2.75 -3.36
CA ILE A 184 -0.01 2.00 -3.91
C ILE A 184 -0.38 1.44 -5.29
N ILE A 185 -1.50 0.73 -5.39
CA ILE A 185 -1.96 0.12 -6.65
C ILE A 185 -2.25 1.19 -7.72
N GLN A 186 -2.80 2.33 -7.35
CA GLN A 186 -3.11 3.41 -8.30
C GLN A 186 -1.86 4.21 -8.74
N ALA A 187 -0.76 4.16 -7.99
CA ALA A 187 0.48 4.86 -8.29
C ALA A 187 1.42 4.06 -9.21
N THR A 188 1.17 2.78 -9.44
CA THR A 188 1.98 1.96 -10.37
C THR A 188 1.64 2.29 -11.82
N ASP A 189 2.66 2.22 -12.70
CA ASP A 189 2.47 2.32 -14.14
C ASP A 189 2.10 0.98 -14.78
N GLU A 190 2.24 -0.11 -14.05
CA GLU A 190 1.75 -1.43 -14.45
C GLU A 190 0.23 -1.53 -14.32
N GLY A 191 -0.40 -2.16 -15.28
CA GLY A 191 -1.82 -2.50 -15.19
C GLY A 191 -2.06 -3.51 -14.08
N PHE A 192 -3.01 -3.23 -13.18
CA PHE A 192 -3.43 -4.13 -12.11
C PHE A 192 -4.88 -4.53 -12.30
N LEU A 193 -5.15 -5.84 -12.15
CA LEU A 193 -6.50 -6.40 -12.12
C LEU A 193 -6.63 -7.38 -10.95
N LEU A 194 -7.74 -7.28 -10.25
CA LEU A 194 -8.20 -8.27 -9.30
C LEU A 194 -9.41 -9.00 -9.89
N MET A 195 -9.42 -10.31 -9.85
CA MET A 195 -10.51 -11.13 -10.40
C MET A 195 -11.04 -12.11 -9.35
N ASN A 196 -12.31 -12.42 -9.44
CA ASN A 196 -12.94 -13.48 -8.65
C ASN A 196 -12.73 -14.87 -9.30
N ARG A 197 -13.32 -15.91 -8.69
CA ARG A 197 -13.25 -17.30 -9.21
C ARG A 197 -13.86 -17.50 -10.57
N GLU A 198 -14.83 -16.66 -10.93
CA GLU A 198 -15.56 -16.68 -12.20
C GLU A 198 -14.82 -15.92 -13.30
N PHE A 199 -13.59 -15.41 -13.03
CA PHE A 199 -12.80 -14.55 -13.93
C PHE A 199 -13.47 -13.21 -14.27
N ALA A 200 -14.35 -12.73 -13.41
CA ALA A 200 -14.83 -11.38 -13.50
C ALA A 200 -13.88 -10.44 -12.73
N VAL A 201 -13.54 -9.31 -13.33
CA VAL A 201 -12.73 -8.27 -12.71
C VAL A 201 -13.50 -7.64 -11.54
N THR A 202 -12.95 -7.67 -10.35
CA THR A 202 -13.54 -7.03 -9.16
C THR A 202 -12.90 -5.68 -8.86
N ASP A 203 -11.62 -5.52 -9.23
CA ASP A 203 -10.91 -4.24 -9.13
C ASP A 203 -9.88 -4.07 -10.24
N VAL A 204 -9.59 -2.80 -10.61
CA VAL A 204 -8.66 -2.44 -11.68
C VAL A 204 -8.08 -1.04 -11.39
N ASN A 205 -6.79 -0.86 -11.69
CA ASN A 205 -6.14 0.44 -11.52
C ASN A 205 -6.26 1.33 -12.78
N ARG A 206 -5.85 2.60 -12.62
CA ARG A 206 -5.86 3.59 -13.71
C ARG A 206 -4.90 3.21 -14.84
N ALA A 207 -3.77 2.55 -14.53
CA ALA A 207 -2.79 2.18 -15.55
C ALA A 207 -3.40 1.20 -16.54
N PHE A 208 -4.08 0.14 -16.10
CA PHE A 208 -4.76 -0.77 -16.99
C PHE A 208 -5.89 -0.11 -17.78
N CYS A 209 -6.69 0.74 -17.14
CA CYS A 209 -7.75 1.49 -17.83
C CYS A 209 -7.18 2.36 -18.98
N ARG A 210 -6.06 3.06 -18.72
CA ARG A 210 -5.36 3.83 -19.77
C ARG A 210 -4.80 2.93 -20.88
N MET A 211 -4.20 1.80 -20.51
CA MET A 211 -3.62 0.84 -21.43
C MET A 211 -4.65 0.33 -22.44
N VAL A 212 -5.82 -0.10 -21.96
CA VAL A 212 -6.87 -0.66 -22.82
C VAL A 212 -7.81 0.38 -23.42
N GLY A 213 -7.79 1.61 -22.90
CA GLY A 213 -8.67 2.70 -23.36
C GLY A 213 -10.13 2.52 -22.94
N ALA A 214 -10.38 1.93 -21.76
CA ALA A 214 -11.72 1.70 -21.23
C ALA A 214 -11.87 2.28 -19.83
N ALA A 215 -13.06 2.74 -19.48
CA ALA A 215 -13.37 3.22 -18.14
C ALA A 215 -13.47 2.04 -17.15
N ARG A 216 -13.21 2.30 -15.86
CA ARG A 216 -13.30 1.29 -14.80
C ARG A 216 -14.66 0.57 -14.79
N GLU A 217 -15.73 1.32 -14.96
CA GLU A 217 -17.12 0.84 -14.96
C GLU A 217 -17.43 -0.10 -16.13
N GLU A 218 -16.64 0.00 -17.20
CA GLU A 218 -16.75 -0.89 -18.35
C GLU A 218 -15.97 -2.19 -18.18
N ILE A 219 -15.00 -2.21 -17.24
CA ILE A 219 -14.10 -3.35 -16.97
C ILE A 219 -14.60 -4.18 -15.81
N VAL A 220 -14.97 -3.54 -14.70
CA VAL A 220 -15.42 -4.21 -13.47
C VAL A 220 -16.72 -4.99 -13.73
N GLY A 221 -16.81 -6.19 -13.18
CA GLY A 221 -17.91 -7.15 -13.38
C GLY A 221 -17.83 -7.94 -14.67
N ARG A 222 -16.84 -7.69 -15.53
CA ARG A 222 -16.66 -8.40 -16.82
C ARG A 222 -15.35 -9.17 -16.86
N THR A 223 -15.23 -10.11 -17.79
CA THR A 223 -13.99 -10.83 -18.02
C THR A 223 -12.97 -9.95 -18.77
N PRO A 224 -11.68 -9.92 -18.37
CA PRO A 224 -10.62 -9.20 -19.08
C PRO A 224 -10.30 -9.83 -20.44
N LEU A 225 -10.75 -11.05 -20.70
CA LEU A 225 -10.54 -11.75 -21.99
C LEU A 225 -11.14 -11.01 -23.20
N ARG A 226 -12.01 -10.03 -22.97
CA ARG A 226 -12.49 -9.13 -24.05
C ARG A 226 -11.39 -8.29 -24.69
N PHE A 227 -10.27 -8.09 -23.98
CA PHE A 227 -9.09 -7.36 -24.45
C PHE A 227 -8.03 -8.28 -25.06
N VAL A 228 -8.37 -9.54 -25.34
CA VAL A 228 -7.49 -10.55 -25.91
C VAL A 228 -8.03 -11.00 -27.28
N GLU A 229 -7.15 -11.33 -28.21
CA GLU A 229 -7.54 -11.88 -29.52
C GLU A 229 -8.39 -13.13 -29.36
N GLU A 230 -9.32 -13.34 -30.33
CA GLU A 230 -10.28 -14.43 -30.26
C GLU A 230 -9.62 -15.81 -30.23
N GLU A 231 -8.55 -15.99 -31.01
CA GLU A 231 -7.81 -17.25 -31.06
C GLU A 231 -7.10 -17.54 -29.72
N TYR A 232 -6.42 -16.53 -29.19
CA TYR A 232 -5.73 -16.63 -27.91
C TYR A 232 -6.71 -16.74 -26.75
N ARG A 233 -7.86 -16.08 -26.80
CA ARG A 233 -8.96 -16.23 -25.85
C ARG A 233 -9.44 -17.67 -25.76
N ARG A 234 -9.62 -18.35 -26.91
CA ARG A 234 -9.99 -19.77 -26.92
C ARG A 234 -8.92 -20.64 -26.26
N PHE A 235 -7.65 -20.39 -26.56
CA PHE A 235 -6.53 -21.09 -25.94
C PHE A 235 -6.55 -20.91 -24.42
N LEU A 236 -6.69 -19.69 -23.91
CA LEU A 236 -6.76 -19.39 -22.48
C LEU A 236 -7.96 -20.06 -21.79
N MET A 237 -9.10 -20.10 -22.48
CA MET A 237 -10.29 -20.77 -21.95
C MET A 237 -10.15 -22.30 -21.90
N MET A 238 -9.55 -22.90 -22.92
CA MET A 238 -9.33 -24.35 -22.96
C MET A 238 -8.29 -24.84 -21.95
N ASN A 239 -7.27 -24.04 -21.69
CA ASN A 239 -6.17 -24.37 -20.77
C ASN A 239 -6.32 -23.66 -19.40
N ARG A 240 -7.51 -23.20 -19.07
CA ARG A 240 -7.80 -22.39 -17.89
C ARG A 240 -7.33 -23.02 -16.59
N GLU A 241 -7.56 -24.33 -16.43
CA GLU A 241 -7.17 -25.05 -15.19
C GLU A 241 -5.66 -25.17 -15.07
N ASP A 242 -4.98 -25.45 -16.16
CA ASP A 242 -3.52 -25.63 -16.20
C ASP A 242 -2.76 -24.30 -16.06
N LEU A 243 -3.19 -23.26 -16.77
CA LEU A 243 -2.58 -21.93 -16.72
C LEU A 243 -2.64 -21.33 -15.30
N PHE A 244 -3.68 -21.69 -14.56
CA PHE A 244 -3.84 -21.26 -13.17
C PHE A 244 -3.62 -22.40 -12.16
N ALA A 245 -3.01 -23.52 -12.56
CA ALA A 245 -2.68 -24.62 -11.65
C ALA A 245 -1.56 -24.25 -10.68
N GLY A 246 -0.58 -23.44 -11.09
CA GLY A 246 0.48 -22.91 -10.23
C GLY A 246 0.05 -21.69 -9.42
N ASP A 247 0.82 -21.34 -8.40
CA ASP A 247 0.62 -20.14 -7.61
C ASP A 247 1.11 -18.87 -8.34
N PHE A 248 1.95 -19.03 -9.37
CA PHE A 248 2.51 -17.95 -10.18
C PHE A 248 2.49 -18.34 -11.65
N THR A 249 2.07 -17.41 -12.51
CA THR A 249 2.07 -17.55 -13.97
C THR A 249 2.69 -16.32 -14.59
N GLU A 250 3.65 -16.52 -15.49
CA GLU A 250 4.23 -15.48 -16.32
C GLU A 250 3.92 -15.78 -17.78
N LEU A 251 3.43 -14.79 -18.51
CA LEU A 251 2.96 -14.98 -19.88
C LEU A 251 3.17 -13.72 -20.70
N GLU A 252 3.93 -13.83 -21.81
CA GLU A 252 3.93 -12.79 -22.83
C GLU A 252 2.72 -12.95 -23.74
N GLY A 253 2.12 -11.82 -24.10
CA GLY A 253 0.94 -11.81 -24.98
C GLY A 253 0.64 -10.44 -25.56
N GLN A 254 -0.54 -10.29 -26.11
CA GLN A 254 -1.02 -9.02 -26.65
C GLN A 254 -2.38 -8.66 -26.06
N VAL A 255 -2.49 -7.40 -25.64
CA VAL A 255 -3.76 -6.79 -25.23
C VAL A 255 -4.27 -5.93 -26.39
N ILE A 256 -5.56 -6.06 -26.70
CA ILE A 256 -6.24 -5.25 -27.71
C ILE A 256 -7.00 -4.13 -27.01
N THR A 257 -6.68 -2.89 -27.36
CA THR A 257 -7.40 -1.72 -26.86
C THR A 257 -8.82 -1.62 -27.43
N THR A 258 -9.65 -0.76 -26.84
CA THR A 258 -10.99 -0.45 -27.39
C THR A 258 -10.93 0.16 -28.80
N SER A 259 -9.81 0.79 -29.18
CA SER A 259 -9.56 1.29 -30.54
C SER A 259 -9.02 0.25 -31.53
N GLY A 260 -8.84 -1.00 -31.10
CA GLY A 260 -8.30 -2.08 -31.92
C GLY A 260 -6.76 -2.12 -31.99
N ARG A 261 -6.05 -1.23 -31.27
CA ARG A 261 -4.57 -1.26 -31.22
C ARG A 261 -4.09 -2.44 -30.40
N LYS A 262 -3.10 -3.16 -30.91
CA LYS A 262 -2.42 -4.25 -30.19
C LYS A 262 -1.25 -3.70 -29.38
N ILE A 263 -1.19 -4.08 -28.12
CA ILE A 263 -0.12 -3.72 -27.19
C ILE A 263 0.56 -5.02 -26.75
N PRO A 264 1.87 -5.20 -26.98
CA PRO A 264 2.60 -6.33 -26.43
C PRO A 264 2.71 -6.15 -24.93
N VAL A 265 2.40 -7.19 -24.17
CA VAL A 265 2.39 -7.14 -22.70
C VAL A 265 3.06 -8.37 -22.10
N LEU A 266 3.61 -8.18 -20.90
CA LEU A 266 3.99 -9.24 -19.99
C LEU A 266 2.94 -9.28 -18.87
N ILE A 267 2.38 -10.44 -18.60
CA ILE A 267 1.35 -10.67 -17.60
C ILE A 267 1.92 -11.54 -16.49
N HIS A 268 1.92 -11.01 -15.28
CA HIS A 268 2.23 -11.77 -14.07
C HIS A 268 0.94 -12.05 -13.30
N GLY A 269 0.62 -13.32 -13.11
CA GLY A 269 -0.59 -13.78 -12.45
C GLY A 269 -0.30 -14.55 -11.16
N ASN A 270 -0.98 -14.20 -10.08
CA ASN A 270 -0.93 -14.91 -8.80
C ASN A 270 -2.33 -15.28 -8.34
N ARG A 271 -2.48 -16.48 -7.73
CA ARG A 271 -3.72 -16.88 -7.09
C ARG A 271 -3.89 -16.17 -5.74
N LEU A 272 -5.08 -15.70 -5.50
CA LEU A 272 -5.49 -15.19 -4.20
C LEU A 272 -6.15 -16.32 -3.42
N ARG A 273 -5.65 -16.59 -2.20
CA ARG A 273 -6.16 -17.63 -1.32
C ARG A 273 -6.72 -17.00 -0.04
N ASP A 274 -7.73 -17.62 0.53
CA ASP A 274 -8.22 -17.26 1.85
C ASP A 274 -7.35 -17.89 2.96
N ASP A 275 -7.66 -17.57 4.22
CA ASP A 275 -6.95 -18.08 5.40
C ASP A 275 -6.99 -19.63 5.54
N ARG A 276 -7.87 -20.31 4.80
CA ARG A 276 -8.01 -21.76 4.74
C ARG A 276 -7.30 -22.38 3.54
N GLY A 277 -6.59 -21.56 2.75
CA GLY A 277 -5.88 -21.97 1.54
C GLY A 277 -6.78 -22.17 0.31
N ALA A 278 -8.07 -21.90 0.38
CA ALA A 278 -8.96 -22.01 -0.76
C ALA A 278 -8.75 -20.84 -1.72
N VAL A 279 -8.68 -21.10 -3.02
CA VAL A 279 -8.56 -20.05 -4.04
C VAL A 279 -9.84 -19.22 -4.08
N ILE A 280 -9.72 -17.93 -3.86
CA ILE A 280 -10.83 -16.97 -3.87
C ILE A 280 -10.82 -16.05 -5.09
N GLY A 281 -9.73 -16.07 -5.87
CA GLY A 281 -9.58 -15.25 -7.07
C GLY A 281 -8.14 -15.26 -7.57
N SER A 282 -7.79 -14.24 -8.36
CA SER A 282 -6.44 -14.02 -8.87
C SER A 282 -6.12 -12.54 -9.00
N ILE A 283 -4.83 -12.23 -8.90
CA ILE A 283 -4.26 -10.91 -9.12
C ILE A 283 -3.41 -10.98 -10.38
N LEU A 284 -3.59 -10.01 -11.29
CA LEU A 284 -2.75 -9.85 -12.47
C LEU A 284 -2.06 -8.50 -12.45
N PHE A 285 -0.77 -8.51 -12.80
CA PHE A 285 0.00 -7.35 -13.21
C PHE A 285 0.28 -7.43 -14.70
N VAL A 286 0.11 -6.33 -15.41
CA VAL A 286 0.22 -6.25 -16.86
C VAL A 286 1.18 -5.13 -17.21
N THR A 287 2.36 -5.49 -17.71
CA THR A 287 3.41 -4.56 -18.11
C THR A 287 3.35 -4.32 -19.62
N ASP A 288 3.29 -3.06 -20.04
CA ASP A 288 3.36 -2.67 -21.47
C ASP A 288 4.80 -2.76 -21.97
N LEU A 289 5.06 -3.68 -22.90
CA LEU A 289 6.37 -3.91 -23.50
C LEU A 289 6.63 -3.04 -24.75
N THR A 290 5.72 -2.12 -25.11
CA THR A 290 5.80 -1.35 -26.37
C THR A 290 7.12 -0.58 -26.49
N GLN A 291 7.55 0.09 -25.45
CA GLN A 291 8.80 0.85 -25.41
C GLN A 291 10.02 -0.07 -25.55
N GLN A 292 10.03 -1.15 -24.79
CA GLN A 292 11.11 -2.14 -24.81
C GLN A 292 11.26 -2.77 -26.19
N LYS A 293 10.16 -3.27 -26.79
CA LYS A 293 10.18 -3.86 -28.14
C LYS A 293 10.56 -2.84 -29.22
N ARG A 294 10.12 -1.58 -29.11
CA ARG A 294 10.59 -0.52 -30.02
C ARG A 294 12.08 -0.26 -29.92
N SER A 295 12.63 -0.20 -28.72
CA SER A 295 14.08 0.00 -28.51
C SER A 295 14.89 -1.16 -29.09
N LEU A 296 14.43 -2.40 -28.91
CA LEU A 296 15.06 -3.58 -29.50
C LEU A 296 14.97 -3.59 -31.02
N ALA A 297 13.80 -3.25 -31.59
CA ALA A 297 13.63 -3.15 -33.03
C ALA A 297 14.58 -2.09 -33.65
N LEU A 298 14.70 -0.91 -33.00
CA LEU A 298 15.64 0.13 -33.44
C LEU A 298 17.10 -0.34 -33.37
N ALA A 299 17.49 -1.03 -32.30
CA ALA A 299 18.82 -1.64 -32.20
C ALA A 299 19.08 -2.66 -33.30
N GLY A 300 18.04 -3.45 -33.65
CA GLY A 300 18.10 -4.41 -34.77
C GLY A 300 18.26 -3.72 -36.14
N GLU A 301 17.57 -2.58 -36.37
CA GLU A 301 17.76 -1.79 -37.58
C GLU A 301 19.20 -1.25 -37.69
N VAL A 302 19.75 -0.73 -36.59
CA VAL A 302 21.15 -0.29 -36.54
C VAL A 302 22.09 -1.45 -36.80
N GLN A 303 21.86 -2.60 -36.17
CA GLN A 303 22.69 -3.80 -36.40
C GLN A 303 22.64 -4.26 -37.85
N LYS A 304 21.47 -4.32 -38.48
CA LYS A 304 21.31 -4.67 -39.89
C LYS A 304 22.05 -3.70 -40.81
N SER A 305 22.06 -2.40 -40.51
CA SER A 305 22.80 -1.40 -41.30
C SER A 305 24.30 -1.58 -41.25
N LEU A 306 24.83 -2.33 -40.25
CA LEU A 306 26.23 -2.65 -40.17
C LEU A 306 26.62 -3.82 -41.10
N LEU A 307 25.68 -4.69 -41.47
CA LEU A 307 25.98 -5.83 -42.36
C LEU A 307 26.12 -5.40 -43.82
N PRO A 308 26.82 -6.15 -44.66
CA PRO A 308 26.94 -5.85 -46.09
C PRO A 308 25.57 -5.94 -46.77
N GLU A 309 25.16 -4.88 -47.46
CA GLU A 309 23.93 -4.87 -48.26
C GLU A 309 24.10 -5.62 -49.59
N GLU A 310 25.29 -5.54 -50.15
CA GLU A 310 25.61 -6.20 -51.46
C GLU A 310 26.93 -6.96 -51.34
N ALA A 311 26.96 -8.07 -52.05
CA ALA A 311 28.19 -8.84 -52.23
C ALA A 311 29.15 -8.12 -53.21
N PRO A 312 30.46 -8.08 -52.94
CA PRO A 312 31.44 -7.50 -53.87
C PRO A 312 31.53 -8.29 -55.19
N ARG A 313 31.70 -7.56 -56.28
CA ARG A 313 31.97 -8.19 -57.58
C ARG A 313 33.46 -8.51 -57.70
N ILE A 314 33.79 -9.77 -57.75
CA ILE A 314 35.14 -10.27 -57.83
C ILE A 314 35.27 -11.17 -59.07
N GLU A 315 36.30 -10.92 -59.89
CA GLU A 315 36.52 -11.70 -61.12
C GLU A 315 36.76 -13.20 -60.79
N GLY A 316 35.98 -14.06 -61.37
CA GLY A 316 36.04 -15.50 -61.16
C GLY A 316 35.35 -16.04 -59.92
N LEU A 317 34.67 -15.18 -59.13
CA LEU A 317 33.90 -15.58 -57.92
C LEU A 317 32.49 -15.07 -57.97
N ASP A 318 31.54 -15.94 -57.64
CA ASP A 318 30.14 -15.59 -57.36
C ASP A 318 29.88 -15.74 -55.86
N VAL A 319 29.55 -14.63 -55.18
CA VAL A 319 29.46 -14.57 -53.72
C VAL A 319 28.14 -14.02 -53.33
N ALA A 320 27.45 -14.64 -52.38
CA ALA A 320 26.22 -14.19 -51.80
C ALA A 320 26.26 -14.40 -50.25
N GLY A 321 25.63 -13.51 -49.52
CA GLY A 321 25.46 -13.62 -48.07
C GLY A 321 24.11 -13.10 -47.61
N ARG A 322 23.52 -13.78 -46.65
CA ARG A 322 22.26 -13.38 -45.99
C ARG A 322 22.23 -13.86 -44.56
N THR A 323 21.78 -13.03 -43.63
CA THR A 323 21.46 -13.44 -42.26
C THR A 323 19.94 -13.33 -42.00
N LEU A 324 19.44 -14.22 -41.16
CA LEU A 324 18.04 -14.26 -40.71
C LEU A 324 18.09 -14.44 -39.21
N SER A 325 17.84 -13.36 -38.48
CA SER A 325 17.75 -13.42 -37.01
C SER A 325 16.37 -13.92 -36.57
N CYS A 326 16.34 -14.77 -35.56
CA CYS A 326 15.11 -15.23 -34.91
C CYS A 326 14.43 -14.14 -34.06
N ASP A 327 15.23 -13.29 -33.45
CA ASP A 327 14.83 -12.18 -32.61
C ASP A 327 15.09 -10.83 -33.32
N GLU A 328 14.69 -9.73 -32.67
CA GLU A 328 14.91 -8.35 -33.16
C GLU A 328 16.41 -8.06 -33.41
N ILE A 329 17.31 -8.65 -32.59
CA ILE A 329 18.77 -8.54 -32.66
C ILE A 329 19.41 -9.93 -32.49
N GLY A 330 20.56 -10.16 -33.13
CA GLY A 330 21.21 -11.47 -33.12
C GLY A 330 22.72 -11.42 -32.93
N GLY A 331 23.30 -12.58 -32.59
CA GLY A 331 24.71 -12.80 -32.46
C GLY A 331 25.42 -13.15 -33.79
N ASP A 332 24.64 -13.65 -34.77
CA ASP A 332 25.16 -14.09 -36.05
C ASP A 332 25.54 -12.91 -36.97
N TYR A 333 26.66 -13.02 -37.63
CA TYR A 333 27.04 -12.06 -38.65
C TYR A 333 27.83 -12.69 -39.80
N PHE A 334 27.83 -12.01 -40.96
CA PHE A 334 28.79 -12.23 -42.02
C PHE A 334 29.35 -10.90 -42.50
N ASP A 335 30.56 -10.93 -43.09
CA ASP A 335 31.16 -9.75 -43.70
C ASP A 335 32.05 -10.14 -44.86
N PHE A 336 32.21 -9.21 -45.80
CA PHE A 336 33.12 -9.28 -46.91
C PHE A 336 34.26 -8.32 -46.68
N LEU A 337 35.45 -8.87 -46.39
CA LEU A 337 36.66 -8.12 -46.05
C LEU A 337 37.55 -8.05 -47.28
N TRP A 338 37.52 -6.91 -47.96
CA TRP A 338 38.36 -6.69 -49.13
C TRP A 338 38.93 -5.29 -49.14
N ASP A 339 40.24 -5.20 -49.15
CA ASP A 339 40.98 -3.96 -49.29
C ASP A 339 41.84 -3.97 -50.56
N ARG A 340 41.49 -3.08 -51.52
CA ARG A 340 42.18 -2.90 -52.79
C ARG A 340 43.58 -2.31 -52.64
N GLN A 341 43.95 -1.81 -51.44
CA GLN A 341 45.25 -1.22 -51.15
C GLN A 341 46.27 -2.28 -50.67
N CYS A 342 45.80 -3.50 -50.38
CA CYS A 342 46.71 -4.57 -50.01
C CYS A 342 47.35 -5.22 -51.29
N PRO A 343 48.70 -5.38 -51.32
CA PRO A 343 49.42 -5.87 -52.52
C PRO A 343 49.05 -7.27 -52.97
N GLN A 344 48.25 -8.02 -52.21
CA GLN A 344 47.90 -9.42 -52.45
C GLN A 344 46.51 -9.64 -53.04
N ASP A 345 45.74 -8.57 -53.33
CA ASP A 345 44.34 -8.67 -53.78
C ASP A 345 43.53 -9.70 -52.98
N ALA A 346 43.78 -9.80 -51.68
CA ALA A 346 43.17 -10.84 -50.85
C ALA A 346 41.75 -10.48 -50.52
N PHE A 347 40.83 -11.36 -50.87
CA PHE A 347 39.43 -11.32 -50.46
C PHE A 347 39.21 -12.31 -49.31
N SER A 348 38.57 -11.85 -48.25
CA SER A 348 38.21 -12.71 -47.13
C SER A 348 36.71 -12.62 -46.85
N ILE A 349 36.12 -13.74 -46.49
CA ILE A 349 34.75 -13.83 -45.99
C ILE A 349 34.84 -14.15 -44.49
N ALA A 350 34.15 -13.35 -43.67
CA ALA A 350 34.00 -13.64 -42.27
C ALA A 350 32.56 -14.13 -42.02
N VAL A 351 32.45 -15.21 -41.27
CA VAL A 351 31.16 -15.71 -40.73
C VAL A 351 31.39 -15.94 -39.25
N GLY A 352 30.57 -15.36 -38.40
CA GLY A 352 30.70 -15.45 -36.96
C GLY A 352 29.35 -15.72 -36.32
N ASP A 353 29.38 -16.54 -35.27
CA ASP A 353 28.24 -16.85 -34.41
C ASP A 353 28.68 -16.61 -32.96
N VAL A 354 27.98 -15.72 -32.27
CA VAL A 354 28.19 -15.42 -30.85
C VAL A 354 27.17 -16.21 -30.03
N SER A 355 27.70 -17.10 -29.17
CA SER A 355 26.88 -17.94 -28.30
C SER A 355 25.94 -17.11 -27.45
N GLY A 356 24.63 -17.46 -27.47
CA GLY A 356 23.56 -16.75 -26.79
C GLY A 356 22.68 -15.95 -27.75
N HIS A 357 21.76 -15.20 -27.20
CA HIS A 357 20.79 -14.39 -27.96
C HIS A 357 20.57 -13.03 -27.29
N GLY A 358 19.94 -12.11 -28.02
CA GLY A 358 19.57 -10.80 -27.52
C GLY A 358 20.74 -9.79 -27.49
N VAL A 359 20.64 -8.80 -26.60
CA VAL A 359 21.51 -7.61 -26.60
C VAL A 359 23.00 -7.93 -26.35
N GLU A 360 23.28 -8.88 -25.48
CA GLU A 360 24.66 -9.23 -25.14
C GLU A 360 25.40 -9.83 -26.33
N ALA A 361 24.80 -10.81 -27.00
CA ALA A 361 25.34 -11.42 -28.20
C ALA A 361 25.50 -10.41 -29.35
N ALA A 362 24.53 -9.53 -29.53
CA ALA A 362 24.55 -8.48 -30.54
C ALA A 362 25.68 -7.45 -30.32
N LEU A 363 25.98 -7.07 -29.07
CA LEU A 363 27.07 -6.17 -28.74
C LEU A 363 28.41 -6.82 -28.97
N LEU A 364 28.60 -8.08 -28.55
CA LEU A 364 29.85 -8.83 -28.82
C LEU A 364 30.06 -9.00 -30.33
N MET A 365 29.02 -9.36 -31.08
CA MET A 365 29.10 -9.45 -32.54
C MET A 365 29.53 -8.13 -33.18
N THR A 366 28.91 -7.02 -32.77
CA THR A 366 29.26 -5.70 -33.31
C THR A 366 30.68 -5.32 -33.01
N THR A 367 31.20 -5.64 -31.81
CA THR A 367 32.59 -5.40 -31.41
C THR A 367 33.56 -6.27 -32.22
N ALA A 368 33.27 -7.56 -32.33
CA ALA A 368 34.07 -8.50 -33.13
C ALA A 368 34.17 -8.05 -34.60
N ARG A 369 33.03 -7.69 -35.20
CA ARG A 369 32.96 -7.19 -36.55
C ARG A 369 33.76 -5.91 -36.76
N ALA A 370 33.62 -4.93 -35.87
CA ALA A 370 34.38 -3.68 -35.97
C ALA A 370 35.89 -3.94 -35.90
N PHE A 371 36.33 -4.83 -35.00
CA PHE A 371 37.72 -5.25 -34.89
C PHE A 371 38.24 -5.93 -36.18
N MET A 372 37.46 -6.87 -36.70
CA MET A 372 37.79 -7.60 -37.94
C MET A 372 37.97 -6.63 -39.11
N ARG A 373 37.04 -5.67 -39.30
CA ARG A 373 37.14 -4.67 -40.38
C ARG A 373 38.35 -3.75 -40.23
N MET A 374 38.59 -3.26 -39.02
CA MET A 374 39.76 -2.41 -38.73
C MET A 374 41.06 -3.17 -39.02
N ARG A 375 41.12 -4.42 -38.59
CA ARG A 375 42.36 -5.22 -38.74
C ARG A 375 42.60 -5.71 -40.17
N ALA A 376 41.54 -6.01 -40.91
CA ALA A 376 41.63 -6.43 -42.32
C ALA A 376 42.23 -5.33 -43.22
N SER A 377 42.03 -4.03 -42.87
CA SER A 377 42.62 -2.90 -43.59
C SER A 377 44.13 -2.76 -43.39
N LEU A 378 44.73 -3.45 -42.43
CA LEU A 378 46.16 -3.36 -42.12
C LEU A 378 47.01 -4.44 -42.81
N CYS A 379 46.52 -5.14 -43.81
CA CYS A 379 47.18 -6.22 -44.52
C CYS A 379 47.78 -7.29 -43.58
N GLY A 380 47.20 -8.46 -43.52
CA GLY A 380 47.63 -9.56 -42.67
C GLY A 380 46.89 -10.85 -43.00
N GLY A 381 47.45 -11.97 -42.55
CA GLY A 381 46.81 -13.27 -42.74
C GLY A 381 45.63 -13.46 -41.78
N SER A 382 44.64 -14.29 -42.18
CA SER A 382 43.47 -14.60 -41.36
C SER A 382 43.82 -15.10 -39.95
N ALA A 383 44.92 -15.86 -39.81
CA ALA A 383 45.41 -16.34 -38.53
C ALA A 383 45.86 -15.21 -37.59
N GLU A 384 46.49 -14.15 -38.13
CA GLU A 384 46.89 -12.98 -37.33
C GLU A 384 45.68 -12.19 -36.86
N ILE A 385 44.69 -11.97 -37.75
CA ILE A 385 43.45 -11.27 -37.44
C ILE A 385 42.71 -11.96 -36.29
N VAL A 386 42.54 -13.28 -36.38
CA VAL A 386 41.82 -14.06 -35.34
C VAL A 386 42.62 -14.11 -34.04
N THR A 387 43.97 -14.21 -34.10
CA THR A 387 44.79 -14.22 -32.89
C THR A 387 44.73 -12.90 -32.13
N GLU A 388 44.79 -11.78 -32.86
CA GLU A 388 44.66 -10.46 -32.24
C GLU A 388 43.27 -10.22 -31.71
N MET A 389 42.22 -10.62 -32.45
CA MET A 389 40.84 -10.55 -31.97
C MET A 389 40.66 -11.29 -30.66
N ASN A 390 41.19 -12.52 -30.54
CA ASN A 390 41.14 -13.33 -29.32
C ASN A 390 41.87 -12.72 -28.11
N ARG A 391 42.73 -11.73 -28.31
CA ARG A 391 43.42 -11.01 -27.23
C ARG A 391 42.64 -9.81 -26.72
N HIS A 392 41.72 -9.30 -27.52
CA HIS A 392 41.01 -8.05 -27.26
C HIS A 392 39.49 -8.22 -26.99
N LEU A 393 38.91 -9.36 -27.32
CA LEU A 393 37.57 -9.83 -26.94
C LEU A 393 37.63 -10.73 -25.72
#